data_89bfa0a9d99362e6f966a9ec9fbdb111
#
_entry.id   89bfa0a9d99362e6f966a9ec9fbdb111
#
_cell.length_a   1.000
_cell.length_b   1.000
_cell.length_c   1.000
_cell.angle_alpha   90.00
_cell.angle_beta   90.00
_cell.angle_gamma   90.00
#
_symmetry.space_group_name_H-M   'P 1'
#
loop_
_entity.id
_entity.type
_entity.pdbx_description
1 polymer ?
#
loop_
_entity_poly.entity_id
_entity_poly.type
_entity_poly.pdbx_seq_one_letter_code
_entity_poly.pdbx_strand_id
1 'polypeptide(L)'
;VGTVAVTARHYFERRLALYPVFFDEDSVMYAYTELGDYPMIVPDHKITSPEELSPGWMLLSYNKSVRSSSELRKYPACCAVDEDIRTWWSAETADKGEYLSVDLGEECEVNAVQINFADHDAHLFGRSDSVFYQYYLEESADGKKWNVFVDKSINTEDAPHDYIQLKEAVKTRYIRLTNIYCPSGKFSVSGLRVFGRSDKPSPPQTKFYRICRNKEDRRSVILKWREVEGATGYGIRFGIHPEKLYNLSLIHI
;
A
#
# COMPACT_ATOMS: atom_id res chain seq x y z
N VAL A 1 4.89 5.20 16.34
CA VAL A 1 5.70 5.69 15.22
C VAL A 1 4.75 6.30 14.21
N GLY A 2 4.88 7.60 13.95
CA GLY A 2 4.05 8.26 12.95
C GLY A 2 4.69 8.12 11.57
N THR A 3 3.92 7.71 10.59
CA THR A 3 4.29 7.86 9.18
C THR A 3 4.10 9.32 8.79
N VAL A 4 5.07 9.90 8.10
CA VAL A 4 4.93 11.24 7.52
C VAL A 4 4.39 11.06 6.11
N ALA A 5 3.13 11.39 5.89
CA ALA A 5 2.58 11.51 4.56
C ALA A 5 2.72 12.98 4.11
N VAL A 6 3.23 13.19 2.92
CA VAL A 6 3.29 14.53 2.31
C VAL A 6 1.98 14.72 1.56
N THR A 7 1.17 15.66 2.04
CA THR A 7 -0.02 16.11 1.32
C THR A 7 0.12 17.59 0.98
N ALA A 8 -0.63 18.09 0.01
CA ALA A 8 -0.62 19.53 -0.33
C ALA A 8 -1.07 20.43 0.84
N ARG A 9 -1.81 19.89 1.80
CA ARG A 9 -2.25 20.61 3.00
C ARG A 9 -1.17 20.80 4.03
N HIS A 10 -0.34 19.78 4.20
CA HIS A 10 0.68 19.75 5.23
C HIS A 10 1.95 19.14 4.66
N TYR A 11 3.00 19.90 4.55
CA TYR A 11 4.35 19.42 4.21
C TYR A 11 4.85 18.33 5.18
N PHE A 12 4.27 18.29 6.39
CA PHE A 12 4.59 17.32 7.44
C PHE A 12 3.30 16.89 8.13
N GLU A 13 2.55 15.99 7.50
CA GLU A 13 1.44 15.32 8.15
C GLU A 13 1.97 14.14 8.96
N ARG A 14 1.68 14.15 10.28
CA ARG A 14 1.99 13.01 11.14
C ARG A 14 0.72 12.21 11.38
N ARG A 15 0.76 10.93 11.07
CA ARG A 15 -0.35 10.01 11.32
C ARG A 15 -0.01 9.08 12.46
N LEU A 16 -1.03 8.70 13.21
CA LEU A 16 -0.92 7.66 14.22
C LEU A 16 -0.84 6.31 13.51
N ALA A 17 0.13 5.51 13.92
CA ALA A 17 0.19 4.10 13.57
C ALA A 17 0.02 3.27 14.85
N LEU A 18 -0.76 2.20 14.76
CA LEU A 18 -0.97 1.25 15.84
C LEU A 18 -0.20 -0.02 15.51
N TYR A 19 0.62 -0.47 16.46
CA TYR A 19 1.30 -1.74 16.37
C TYR A 19 0.92 -2.59 17.57
N PRO A 20 0.60 -3.87 17.39
CA PRO A 20 0.37 -4.78 18.49
C PRO A 20 1.65 -4.99 19.29
N VAL A 21 1.49 -5.21 20.57
CA VAL A 21 2.59 -5.42 21.51
C VAL A 21 2.44 -6.79 22.13
N PHE A 22 3.54 -7.53 22.18
CA PHE A 22 3.63 -8.86 22.79
C PHE A 22 4.72 -8.87 23.86
N PHE A 23 4.71 -9.91 24.67
CA PHE A 23 5.76 -10.19 25.64
C PHE A 23 6.36 -11.55 25.32
N ASP A 24 7.69 -11.64 25.39
CA ASP A 24 8.39 -12.92 25.26
C ASP A 24 8.34 -13.73 26.57
N GLU A 25 8.97 -14.91 26.56
CA GLU A 25 9.05 -15.80 27.73
C GLU A 25 9.74 -15.17 28.94
N ASP A 26 10.65 -14.21 28.70
CA ASP A 26 11.33 -13.45 29.74
C ASP A 26 10.55 -12.18 30.16
N SER A 27 9.29 -12.04 29.71
CA SER A 27 8.45 -10.86 29.93
C SER A 27 9.00 -9.56 29.32
N VAL A 28 9.84 -9.66 28.31
CA VAL A 28 10.33 -8.50 27.57
C VAL A 28 9.29 -8.08 26.54
N MET A 29 8.87 -6.82 26.61
CA MET A 29 7.90 -6.23 25.70
C MET A 29 8.54 -5.94 24.33
N TYR A 30 7.86 -6.33 23.26
CA TYR A 30 8.23 -5.96 21.89
C TYR A 30 7.04 -5.58 21.04
N ALA A 31 7.22 -4.65 20.10
CA ALA A 31 6.21 -4.28 19.13
C ALA A 31 6.33 -5.17 17.88
N TYR A 32 5.21 -5.75 17.46
CA TYR A 32 5.16 -6.51 16.22
C TYR A 32 4.93 -5.57 15.04
N THR A 33 5.96 -5.37 14.23
CA THR A 33 5.95 -4.40 13.12
C THR A 33 5.93 -5.08 11.75
N GLU A 34 5.78 -6.41 11.69
CA GLU A 34 5.91 -7.19 10.45
C GLU A 34 4.83 -6.88 9.40
N LEU A 35 3.66 -6.46 9.85
CA LEU A 35 2.59 -6.06 8.92
C LEU A 35 2.82 -4.67 8.32
N GLY A 36 3.74 -3.87 8.90
CA GLY A 36 4.01 -2.52 8.43
C GLY A 36 2.74 -1.67 8.40
N ASP A 37 2.40 -1.14 7.25
CA ASP A 37 1.16 -0.40 6.95
C ASP A 37 0.17 -1.24 6.11
N TYR A 38 0.34 -2.55 6.08
CA TYR A 38 -0.58 -3.48 5.44
C TYR A 38 -1.82 -3.70 6.30
N PRO A 39 -2.94 -4.10 5.69
CA PRO A 39 -4.16 -4.40 6.43
C PRO A 39 -3.94 -5.45 7.52
N MET A 40 -4.48 -5.19 8.70
CA MET A 40 -4.46 -6.14 9.81
C MET A 40 -5.84 -6.30 10.42
N ILE A 41 -6.09 -7.48 10.97
CA ILE A 41 -7.28 -7.76 11.75
C ILE A 41 -7.13 -7.11 13.13
N VAL A 42 -8.14 -6.36 13.55
CA VAL A 42 -8.24 -5.91 14.95
C VAL A 42 -9.09 -6.95 15.69
N PRO A 43 -8.49 -7.81 16.52
CA PRO A 43 -9.23 -8.87 17.20
C PRO A 43 -10.11 -8.31 18.32
N ASP A 44 -11.21 -8.96 18.58
CA ASP A 44 -12.12 -8.70 19.71
C ASP A 44 -11.79 -9.50 20.96
N HIS A 45 -10.72 -10.29 20.90
CA HIS A 45 -10.23 -11.17 21.97
C HIS A 45 -8.72 -11.04 22.16
N LYS A 46 -8.20 -11.61 23.24
CA LYS A 46 -6.76 -11.66 23.47
C LYS A 46 -6.13 -12.66 22.50
N ILE A 47 -5.27 -12.15 21.62
CA ILE A 47 -4.49 -12.96 20.67
C ILE A 47 -3.30 -13.62 21.37
N THR A 48 -2.92 -14.78 20.88
CA THR A 48 -1.80 -15.57 21.40
C THR A 48 -0.60 -15.54 20.46
N SER A 49 -0.83 -15.22 19.18
CA SER A 49 0.19 -15.20 18.17
C SER A 49 0.02 -14.03 17.19
N PRO A 50 1.11 -13.42 16.70
CA PRO A 50 1.04 -12.34 15.72
C PRO A 50 0.38 -12.73 14.38
N GLU A 51 0.41 -14.01 14.02
CA GLU A 51 -0.17 -14.51 12.78
C GLU A 51 -1.69 -14.32 12.73
N GLU A 52 -2.35 -14.29 13.89
CA GLU A 52 -3.79 -14.03 14.02
C GLU A 52 -4.20 -12.63 13.54
N LEU A 53 -3.24 -11.70 13.42
CA LEU A 53 -3.47 -10.35 12.96
C LEU A 53 -3.48 -10.23 11.43
N SER A 54 -2.94 -11.20 10.73
CA SER A 54 -2.86 -11.16 9.28
C SER A 54 -4.15 -11.66 8.64
N PRO A 55 -4.81 -10.88 7.77
CA PRO A 55 -5.94 -11.38 6.97
C PRO A 55 -5.48 -12.35 5.88
N GLY A 56 -4.18 -12.57 5.71
CA GLY A 56 -3.60 -13.40 4.64
C GLY A 56 -3.73 -12.77 3.26
N TRP A 57 -3.83 -11.44 3.18
CA TRP A 57 -3.89 -10.72 1.92
C TRP A 57 -2.50 -10.28 1.46
N MET A 58 -2.30 -10.30 0.15
CA MET A 58 -1.11 -9.80 -0.54
C MET A 58 -1.40 -8.44 -1.16
N LEU A 59 -0.37 -7.64 -1.39
CA LEU A 59 -0.46 -6.45 -2.23
C LEU A 59 -0.40 -6.88 -3.71
N LEU A 60 -1.57 -6.93 -4.34
CA LEU A 60 -1.75 -7.44 -5.70
C LEU A 60 -1.31 -6.45 -6.78
N SER A 61 -1.28 -5.14 -6.45
CA SER A 61 -0.99 -4.07 -7.40
C SER A 61 0.49 -3.71 -7.54
N TYR A 62 1.38 -4.21 -6.67
CA TYR A 62 2.80 -3.81 -6.66
C TYR A 62 3.50 -4.07 -8.00
N ASN A 63 4.07 -2.99 -8.57
CA ASN A 63 4.78 -3.00 -9.87
C ASN A 63 3.99 -3.65 -11.01
N LYS A 64 2.67 -3.63 -10.96
CA LYS A 64 1.81 -4.15 -12.02
C LYS A 64 1.70 -3.17 -13.18
N SER A 65 1.27 -3.68 -14.33
CA SER A 65 1.01 -2.87 -15.51
C SER A 65 -0.17 -1.92 -15.25
N VAL A 66 0.02 -0.65 -15.53
CA VAL A 66 -0.99 0.40 -15.34
C VAL A 66 -1.28 1.12 -16.64
N ARG A 67 -2.49 1.68 -16.74
CA ARG A 67 -2.93 2.58 -17.81
C ARG A 67 -3.68 3.74 -17.19
N SER A 68 -3.56 4.90 -17.80
CA SER A 68 -4.25 6.12 -17.38
C SER A 68 -4.96 6.78 -18.56
N SER A 69 -5.93 7.64 -18.27
CA SER A 69 -6.57 8.51 -19.25
C SER A 69 -5.60 9.50 -19.85
N SER A 70 -4.77 10.09 -18.97
CA SER A 70 -3.70 11.02 -19.29
C SER A 70 -2.59 10.93 -18.26
N GLU A 71 -1.41 11.45 -18.55
CA GLU A 71 -0.34 11.53 -17.56
C GLU A 71 0.65 12.65 -17.85
N LEU A 72 1.11 13.31 -16.83
CA LEU A 72 2.22 14.23 -16.95
C LEU A 72 3.54 13.45 -17.05
N ARG A 73 4.41 13.85 -17.99
CA ARG A 73 5.70 13.17 -18.27
C ARG A 73 6.56 12.91 -17.03
N LYS A 74 6.51 13.80 -16.03
CA LYS A 74 7.29 13.66 -14.78
C LYS A 74 6.60 12.79 -13.74
N TYR A 75 5.35 12.47 -13.92
CA TYR A 75 4.49 11.79 -12.96
C TYR A 75 3.70 10.65 -13.64
N PRO A 76 4.43 9.65 -14.17
CA PRO A 76 3.83 8.57 -14.96
C PRO A 76 2.99 7.64 -14.10
N ALA A 77 2.07 6.91 -14.74
CA ALA A 77 1.11 6.04 -14.07
C ALA A 77 1.75 4.95 -13.20
N CYS A 78 2.93 4.45 -13.57
CA CYS A 78 3.64 3.42 -12.79
C CYS A 78 4.02 3.87 -11.37
N CYS A 79 4.15 5.17 -11.13
CA CYS A 79 4.43 5.72 -9.81
C CYS A 79 3.27 5.55 -8.79
N ALA A 80 2.09 5.15 -9.24
CA ALA A 80 0.98 4.87 -8.33
C ALA A 80 0.98 3.44 -7.78
N VAL A 81 1.90 2.58 -8.21
CA VAL A 81 1.97 1.17 -7.79
C VAL A 81 3.39 0.73 -7.41
N ASP A 82 4.32 1.66 -7.21
CA ASP A 82 5.73 1.39 -6.90
C ASP A 82 6.06 1.35 -5.41
N GLU A 83 5.07 1.63 -4.54
CA GLU A 83 5.21 1.72 -3.08
C GLU A 83 6.22 2.79 -2.60
N ASP A 84 6.67 3.69 -3.46
CA ASP A 84 7.49 4.84 -3.05
C ASP A 84 6.59 6.05 -2.74
N ILE A 85 6.45 6.41 -1.49
CA ILE A 85 5.63 7.55 -1.03
C ILE A 85 6.09 8.92 -1.57
N ARG A 86 7.25 8.99 -2.22
CA ARG A 86 7.81 10.22 -2.81
C ARG A 86 7.49 10.38 -4.28
N THR A 87 6.91 9.35 -4.89
CA THR A 87 6.49 9.34 -6.28
C THR A 87 4.97 9.32 -6.37
N TRP A 88 4.42 9.78 -7.48
CA TRP A 88 2.99 9.72 -7.74
C TRP A 88 2.69 9.80 -9.23
N TRP A 89 1.57 9.29 -9.63
CA TRP A 89 0.96 9.58 -10.92
C TRP A 89 0.14 10.86 -10.85
N SER A 90 0.16 11.65 -11.93
CA SER A 90 -0.72 12.80 -12.09
C SER A 90 -1.32 12.82 -13.49
N ALA A 91 -2.63 12.88 -13.56
CA ALA A 91 -3.33 13.23 -14.78
C ALA A 91 -2.96 14.65 -15.24
N GLU A 92 -3.21 14.96 -16.51
CA GLU A 92 -3.03 16.31 -17.05
C GLU A 92 -4.04 17.31 -16.47
N THR A 93 -5.22 16.84 -16.06
CA THR A 93 -6.32 17.66 -15.56
C THR A 93 -6.90 17.12 -14.24
N ALA A 94 -7.89 17.85 -13.70
CA ALA A 94 -8.75 17.39 -12.61
C ALA A 94 -10.15 17.00 -13.12
N ASP A 95 -10.31 16.87 -14.44
CA ASP A 95 -11.62 16.70 -15.04
C ASP A 95 -12.27 15.38 -14.64
N LYS A 96 -13.58 15.40 -14.60
CA LYS A 96 -14.36 14.18 -14.42
C LYS A 96 -14.08 13.18 -15.53
N GLY A 97 -13.79 11.94 -15.17
CA GLY A 97 -13.48 10.87 -16.11
C GLY A 97 -11.97 10.60 -16.28
N GLU A 98 -11.09 11.42 -15.68
CA GLU A 98 -9.68 11.01 -15.53
C GLU A 98 -9.62 9.70 -14.75
N TYR A 99 -8.79 8.76 -15.19
CA TYR A 99 -8.71 7.44 -14.55
C TYR A 99 -7.30 6.87 -14.50
N LEU A 100 -7.11 5.99 -13.55
CA LEU A 100 -5.96 5.10 -13.44
C LEU A 100 -6.46 3.66 -13.33
N SER A 101 -5.95 2.74 -14.15
CA SER A 101 -6.28 1.33 -14.09
C SER A 101 -5.05 0.45 -13.93
N VAL A 102 -5.16 -0.60 -13.15
CA VAL A 102 -4.13 -1.60 -12.92
C VAL A 102 -4.56 -2.97 -13.46
N ASP A 103 -3.68 -3.65 -14.19
CA ASP A 103 -3.82 -5.04 -14.59
C ASP A 103 -3.11 -5.92 -13.55
N LEU A 104 -3.83 -6.66 -12.75
CA LEU A 104 -3.28 -7.55 -11.72
C LEU A 104 -2.51 -8.74 -12.33
N GLY A 105 -2.61 -8.92 -13.67
CA GLY A 105 -1.94 -9.96 -14.43
C GLY A 105 -2.72 -11.26 -14.56
N GLU A 106 -3.62 -11.51 -13.63
CA GLU A 106 -4.53 -12.66 -13.58
C GLU A 106 -5.80 -12.30 -12.81
N GLU A 107 -6.80 -13.17 -12.84
CA GLU A 107 -7.96 -13.03 -11.97
C GLU A 107 -7.54 -13.25 -10.52
N CYS A 108 -7.83 -12.29 -9.67
CA CYS A 108 -7.53 -12.28 -8.24
C CYS A 108 -8.81 -12.07 -7.42
N GLU A 109 -8.77 -12.51 -6.17
CA GLU A 109 -9.79 -12.20 -5.17
C GLU A 109 -9.40 -10.91 -4.44
N VAL A 110 -10.05 -9.80 -4.77
CA VAL A 110 -9.80 -8.48 -4.19
C VAL A 110 -10.64 -8.30 -2.94
N ASN A 111 -10.01 -8.01 -1.81
CA ASN A 111 -10.67 -7.87 -0.51
C ASN A 111 -10.66 -6.44 0.01
N ALA A 112 -9.65 -5.65 -0.35
CA ALA A 112 -9.57 -4.25 0.03
C ALA A 112 -8.81 -3.42 -1.01
N VAL A 113 -9.10 -2.13 -1.07
CA VAL A 113 -8.37 -1.15 -1.87
C VAL A 113 -8.03 0.04 -1.00
N GLN A 114 -6.80 0.53 -1.10
CA GLN A 114 -6.36 1.78 -0.48
C GLN A 114 -5.92 2.74 -1.57
N ILE A 115 -6.42 3.96 -1.50
CA ILE A 115 -6.04 5.04 -2.40
C ILE A 115 -5.33 6.11 -1.59
N ASN A 116 -4.13 6.49 -2.01
CA ASN A 116 -3.40 7.61 -1.44
C ASN A 116 -3.37 8.73 -2.49
N PHE A 117 -4.18 9.77 -2.30
CA PHE A 117 -4.21 10.92 -3.20
C PHE A 117 -2.95 11.78 -2.97
N ALA A 118 -2.40 12.35 -4.06
CA ALA A 118 -1.13 13.08 -4.02
C ALA A 118 -1.27 14.60 -3.97
N ASP A 119 -2.48 15.13 -4.18
CA ASP A 119 -2.79 16.57 -4.15
C ASP A 119 -1.87 17.43 -5.04
N HIS A 120 -1.50 16.94 -6.21
CA HIS A 120 -0.59 17.63 -7.12
C HIS A 120 -1.19 18.95 -7.62
N ASP A 121 -0.41 20.05 -7.55
CA ASP A 121 -0.83 21.41 -7.88
C ASP A 121 -2.05 21.89 -7.06
N ALA A 122 -2.34 21.29 -5.94
CA ALA A 122 -3.44 21.72 -5.09
C ALA A 122 -3.11 23.07 -4.39
N HIS A 123 -4.06 24.00 -4.42
CA HIS A 123 -3.92 25.31 -3.83
C HIS A 123 -4.74 25.49 -2.54
N LEU A 124 -5.13 24.38 -1.92
CA LEU A 124 -5.92 24.37 -0.70
C LEU A 124 -5.00 24.43 0.52
N PHE A 125 -4.87 25.61 1.10
CA PHE A 125 -4.14 25.82 2.34
C PHE A 125 -5.11 26.05 3.49
N GLY A 126 -4.96 25.30 4.57
CA GLY A 126 -5.76 25.41 5.77
C GLY A 126 -7.05 24.58 5.76
N ARG A 127 -8.00 24.93 6.62
CA ARG A 127 -9.30 24.25 6.72
C ARG A 127 -10.22 24.72 5.60
N SER A 128 -10.72 23.79 4.82
CA SER A 128 -11.75 23.99 3.80
C SER A 128 -12.78 22.88 3.90
N ASP A 129 -14.04 23.23 3.82
CA ASP A 129 -15.15 22.25 3.88
C ASP A 129 -15.34 21.47 2.58
N SER A 130 -14.55 21.77 1.54
CA SER A 130 -14.67 21.17 0.20
C SER A 130 -13.49 20.30 -0.18
N VAL A 131 -12.79 19.69 0.80
CA VAL A 131 -11.56 18.94 0.57
C VAL A 131 -11.83 17.45 0.63
N PHE A 132 -12.63 16.98 -0.28
CA PHE A 132 -12.97 15.59 -0.44
C PHE A 132 -12.75 15.18 -1.89
N TYR A 133 -12.55 13.87 -2.11
CA TYR A 133 -12.50 13.26 -3.42
C TYR A 133 -13.79 12.49 -3.68
N GLN A 134 -14.30 12.57 -4.92
CA GLN A 134 -15.39 11.71 -5.38
C GLN A 134 -14.89 10.87 -6.54
N TYR A 135 -15.17 9.58 -6.50
CA TYR A 135 -14.63 8.64 -7.46
C TYR A 135 -15.47 7.35 -7.54
N TYR A 136 -15.19 6.57 -8.55
CA TYR A 136 -15.61 5.18 -8.66
C TYR A 136 -14.40 4.27 -8.56
N LEU A 137 -14.56 3.10 -7.90
CA LEU A 137 -13.73 1.95 -8.15
C LEU A 137 -14.53 0.98 -9.02
N GLU A 138 -13.92 0.59 -10.12
CA GLU A 138 -14.51 -0.26 -11.12
C GLU A 138 -13.66 -1.50 -11.33
N GLU A 139 -14.30 -2.61 -11.60
CA GLU A 139 -13.67 -3.89 -11.90
C GLU A 139 -13.93 -4.29 -13.36
N SER A 140 -13.03 -5.13 -13.89
CA SER A 140 -13.19 -5.71 -15.20
C SER A 140 -12.44 -7.03 -15.32
N ALA A 141 -13.04 -8.01 -15.98
CA ALA A 141 -12.37 -9.26 -16.34
C ALA A 141 -11.51 -9.12 -17.61
N ASP A 142 -11.89 -8.23 -18.54
CA ASP A 142 -11.30 -8.12 -19.89
C ASP A 142 -10.63 -6.76 -20.18
N GLY A 143 -10.68 -5.83 -19.24
CA GLY A 143 -10.18 -4.47 -19.38
C GLY A 143 -10.99 -3.59 -20.35
N LYS A 144 -12.17 -4.02 -20.78
CA LYS A 144 -13.04 -3.32 -21.73
C LYS A 144 -14.41 -2.99 -21.15
N LYS A 145 -15.04 -3.95 -20.49
CA LYS A 145 -16.31 -3.76 -19.80
C LYS A 145 -16.04 -3.53 -18.33
N TRP A 146 -16.55 -2.43 -17.81
CA TRP A 146 -16.29 -1.98 -16.45
C TRP A 146 -17.58 -1.92 -15.63
N ASN A 147 -17.55 -2.46 -14.42
CA ASN A 147 -18.65 -2.43 -13.47
C ASN A 147 -18.19 -1.72 -12.20
N VAL A 148 -18.99 -0.80 -11.70
CA VAL A 148 -18.72 -0.11 -10.44
C VAL A 148 -18.96 -1.08 -9.29
N PHE A 149 -17.96 -1.29 -8.43
CA PHE A 149 -18.09 -2.06 -7.20
C PHE A 149 -17.94 -1.22 -5.93
N VAL A 150 -17.35 -0.01 -6.04
CA VAL A 150 -17.38 1.01 -4.99
C VAL A 150 -17.79 2.34 -5.60
N ASP A 151 -18.84 2.92 -5.05
CA ASP A 151 -19.35 4.23 -5.45
C ASP A 151 -19.11 5.25 -4.31
N LYS A 152 -18.20 6.17 -4.55
CA LYS A 152 -17.88 7.32 -3.69
C LYS A 152 -18.29 8.64 -4.38
N SER A 153 -19.20 8.63 -5.35
CA SER A 153 -19.59 9.82 -6.13
C SER A 153 -20.30 10.91 -5.32
N ILE A 154 -20.80 10.56 -4.14
CA ILE A 154 -21.46 11.50 -3.21
C ILE A 154 -20.64 11.70 -1.92
N ASN A 155 -19.36 11.28 -1.90
CA ASN A 155 -18.52 11.43 -0.73
C ASN A 155 -18.32 12.92 -0.40
N THR A 156 -18.39 13.27 0.88
CA THR A 156 -18.11 14.60 1.42
C THR A 156 -17.08 14.57 2.55
N GLU A 157 -16.51 13.39 2.82
CA GLU A 157 -15.50 13.22 3.85
C GLU A 157 -14.10 13.43 3.28
N ASP A 158 -13.26 14.10 4.04
CA ASP A 158 -11.86 14.29 3.76
C ASP A 158 -11.09 13.01 4.11
N ALA A 159 -10.79 12.21 3.09
CA ALA A 159 -10.04 10.96 3.21
C ALA A 159 -8.91 10.92 2.16
N PRO A 160 -7.79 11.65 2.39
CA PRO A 160 -6.66 11.68 1.46
C PRO A 160 -5.97 10.32 1.33
N HIS A 161 -6.20 9.41 2.28
CA HIS A 161 -5.79 8.00 2.25
C HIS A 161 -7.02 7.15 2.55
N ASP A 162 -7.83 6.92 1.52
CA ASP A 162 -9.09 6.20 1.68
C ASP A 162 -8.84 4.69 1.60
N TYR A 163 -9.10 4.00 2.72
CA TYR A 163 -9.03 2.54 2.81
C TYR A 163 -10.43 1.96 2.78
N ILE A 164 -10.69 1.15 1.77
CA ILE A 164 -11.99 0.52 1.54
C ILE A 164 -11.82 -0.99 1.70
N GLN A 165 -12.36 -1.53 2.79
CA GLN A 165 -12.52 -2.98 2.95
C GLN A 165 -13.86 -3.40 2.35
N LEU A 166 -13.82 -4.37 1.46
CA LEU A 166 -15.02 -4.90 0.80
C LEU A 166 -15.74 -5.87 1.75
N LYS A 167 -17.07 -5.82 1.76
CA LYS A 167 -17.89 -6.78 2.53
C LYS A 167 -17.77 -8.19 1.99
N GLU A 168 -17.71 -8.30 0.67
CA GLU A 168 -17.49 -9.53 -0.06
C GLU A 168 -16.34 -9.30 -1.05
N ALA A 169 -15.49 -10.30 -1.21
CA ALA A 169 -14.38 -10.20 -2.14
C ALA A 169 -14.89 -10.15 -3.59
N VAL A 170 -14.22 -9.36 -4.41
CA VAL A 170 -14.50 -9.22 -5.85
C VAL A 170 -13.46 -10.01 -6.63
N LYS A 171 -13.91 -10.95 -7.46
CA LYS A 171 -13.04 -11.67 -8.39
C LYS A 171 -12.87 -10.89 -9.67
N THR A 172 -11.66 -10.42 -9.93
CA THR A 172 -11.37 -9.59 -11.10
C THR A 172 -9.90 -9.59 -11.48
N ARG A 173 -9.59 -9.23 -12.71
CA ARG A 173 -8.22 -9.01 -13.18
C ARG A 173 -7.84 -7.53 -13.22
N TYR A 174 -8.78 -6.65 -13.49
CA TYR A 174 -8.50 -5.23 -13.66
C TYR A 174 -9.26 -4.40 -12.63
N ILE A 175 -8.57 -3.44 -12.04
CA ILE A 175 -9.17 -2.42 -11.16
C ILE A 175 -8.94 -1.05 -11.78
N ARG A 176 -9.96 -0.19 -11.77
CA ARG A 176 -9.87 1.19 -12.23
C ARG A 176 -10.42 2.14 -11.19
N LEU A 177 -9.66 3.19 -10.94
CA LEU A 177 -10.07 4.35 -10.16
C LEU A 177 -10.44 5.46 -11.15
N THR A 178 -11.68 5.93 -11.13
CA THR A 178 -12.19 6.98 -12.03
C THR A 178 -12.60 8.21 -11.23
N ASN A 179 -12.03 9.36 -11.57
CA ASN A 179 -12.34 10.65 -10.95
C ASN A 179 -13.74 11.13 -11.28
N ILE A 180 -14.48 11.57 -10.26
CA ILE A 180 -15.74 12.30 -10.38
C ILE A 180 -15.56 13.74 -9.96
N TYR A 181 -14.83 13.98 -8.86
CA TYR A 181 -14.49 15.29 -8.35
C TYR A 181 -13.14 15.24 -7.62
N CYS A 182 -12.29 16.18 -7.95
CA CYS A 182 -11.01 16.45 -7.30
C CYS A 182 -11.07 17.87 -6.72
N PRO A 183 -10.74 18.10 -5.45
CA PRO A 183 -11.01 19.36 -4.77
C PRO A 183 -10.18 20.55 -5.31
N SER A 184 -8.98 20.29 -5.82
CA SER A 184 -8.08 21.31 -6.40
C SER A 184 -6.91 20.64 -7.10
N GLY A 185 -6.26 21.38 -8.00
CA GLY A 185 -5.05 20.94 -8.69
C GLY A 185 -5.35 19.94 -9.80
N LYS A 186 -4.66 18.81 -9.75
CA LYS A 186 -4.75 17.72 -10.72
C LYS A 186 -5.18 16.43 -10.04
N PHE A 187 -5.93 15.57 -10.76
CA PHE A 187 -6.21 14.25 -10.24
C PHE A 187 -4.92 13.45 -10.17
N SER A 188 -4.50 13.08 -8.97
CA SER A 188 -3.18 12.49 -8.73
C SER A 188 -3.21 11.49 -7.59
N VAL A 189 -2.42 10.42 -7.74
CA VAL A 189 -2.41 9.27 -6.83
C VAL A 189 -0.97 8.85 -6.58
N SER A 190 -0.56 8.82 -5.30
CA SER A 190 0.74 8.30 -4.86
C SER A 190 0.70 6.82 -4.52
N GLY A 191 -0.50 6.24 -4.39
CA GLY A 191 -0.65 4.81 -4.15
C GLY A 191 -2.04 4.30 -4.49
N LEU A 192 -2.14 3.37 -5.43
CA LEU A 192 -3.31 2.55 -5.69
C LEU A 192 -2.99 1.13 -5.24
N ARG A 193 -3.31 0.82 -4.00
CA ARG A 193 -2.96 -0.42 -3.34
C ARG A 193 -4.16 -1.36 -3.32
N VAL A 194 -4.03 -2.49 -3.99
CA VAL A 194 -5.08 -3.51 -4.08
C VAL A 194 -4.65 -4.72 -3.25
N PHE A 195 -5.44 -5.06 -2.25
CA PHE A 195 -5.14 -6.17 -1.33
C PHE A 195 -6.09 -7.34 -1.54
N GLY A 196 -5.54 -8.55 -1.50
CA GLY A 196 -6.35 -9.73 -1.71
C GLY A 196 -5.53 -11.00 -1.85
N ARG A 197 -6.07 -11.97 -2.60
CA ARG A 197 -5.48 -13.29 -2.80
C ARG A 197 -5.37 -13.62 -4.29
N SER A 198 -4.36 -14.38 -4.62
CA SER A 198 -4.13 -14.96 -5.94
C SER A 198 -3.99 -16.47 -5.77
N ASP A 199 -4.31 -17.23 -6.80
CA ASP A 199 -4.13 -18.69 -6.81
C ASP A 199 -2.65 -19.11 -6.94
N LYS A 200 -1.75 -18.16 -7.19
CA LYS A 200 -0.31 -18.45 -7.25
C LYS A 200 0.24 -18.83 -5.88
N PRO A 201 1.10 -19.84 -5.82
CA PRO A 201 1.79 -20.18 -4.60
C PRO A 201 2.67 -19.01 -4.12
N SER A 202 2.74 -18.83 -2.80
CA SER A 202 3.67 -17.87 -2.22
C SER A 202 5.10 -18.20 -2.61
N PRO A 203 5.95 -17.20 -2.89
CA PRO A 203 7.36 -17.43 -3.16
C PRO A 203 8.03 -18.21 -2.02
N PRO A 204 8.92 -19.14 -2.31
CA PRO A 204 9.60 -19.91 -1.27
C PRO A 204 10.52 -19.03 -0.43
N GLN A 205 10.69 -19.41 0.83
CA GLN A 205 11.61 -18.73 1.74
C GLN A 205 13.07 -18.84 1.22
N THR A 206 13.79 -17.73 1.22
CA THR A 206 15.21 -17.68 0.87
C THR A 206 16.12 -17.70 2.10
N LYS A 207 17.42 -17.95 1.87
CA LYS A 207 18.45 -17.95 2.92
C LYS A 207 19.61 -17.06 2.50
N PHE A 208 20.25 -16.45 3.49
CA PHE A 208 21.51 -15.76 3.24
C PHE A 208 22.61 -16.75 2.87
N TYR A 209 23.29 -16.49 1.77
CA TYR A 209 24.51 -17.22 1.42
C TYR A 209 25.78 -16.51 1.91
N ARG A 210 25.65 -15.22 2.28
CA ARG A 210 26.74 -14.46 2.84
C ARG A 210 26.24 -13.41 3.84
N ILE A 211 26.86 -13.39 5.01
CA ILE A 211 26.67 -12.39 6.06
C ILE A 211 28.04 -11.86 6.41
N CYS A 212 28.31 -10.57 6.18
CA CYS A 212 29.59 -9.95 6.48
C CYS A 212 29.36 -8.72 7.36
N ARG A 213 30.01 -8.72 8.54
CA ARG A 213 30.06 -7.54 9.39
C ARG A 213 31.18 -6.61 8.91
N ASN A 214 30.88 -5.30 8.82
CA ASN A 214 31.90 -4.31 8.52
C ASN A 214 32.95 -4.30 9.65
N LYS A 215 34.25 -4.27 9.29
CA LYS A 215 35.34 -4.26 10.27
C LYS A 215 35.50 -2.88 10.90
N GLU A 216 35.22 -1.82 10.16
CA GLU A 216 35.36 -0.43 10.62
C GLU A 216 34.16 0.04 11.41
N ASP A 217 32.94 -0.34 10.98
CA ASP A 217 31.72 -0.09 11.73
C ASP A 217 30.98 -1.41 12.00
N ARG A 218 31.12 -1.92 13.21
CA ARG A 218 30.50 -3.19 13.62
C ARG A 218 28.97 -3.16 13.66
N ARG A 219 28.35 -1.98 13.54
CA ARG A 219 26.89 -1.83 13.43
C ARG A 219 26.40 -2.12 12.03
N SER A 220 27.29 -2.02 11.04
CA SER A 220 26.98 -2.28 9.63
C SER A 220 27.19 -3.75 9.26
N VAL A 221 26.18 -4.34 8.64
CA VAL A 221 26.20 -5.73 8.16
C VAL A 221 25.79 -5.76 6.69
N ILE A 222 26.55 -6.49 5.88
CA ILE A 222 26.20 -6.77 4.49
C ILE A 222 25.58 -8.15 4.45
N LEU A 223 24.33 -8.20 3.98
CA LEU A 223 23.57 -9.43 3.77
C LEU A 223 23.48 -9.70 2.27
N LYS A 224 23.68 -10.94 1.86
CA LYS A 224 23.48 -11.38 0.47
C LYS A 224 22.65 -12.65 0.43
N TRP A 225 21.63 -12.65 -0.43
CA TRP A 225 20.76 -13.79 -0.69
C TRP A 225 20.51 -13.92 -2.19
N ARG A 226 19.94 -15.03 -2.61
CA ARG A 226 19.53 -15.24 -4.01
C ARG A 226 18.12 -14.68 -4.18
N GLU A 227 17.93 -14.02 -5.29
CA GLU A 227 16.60 -13.60 -5.73
C GLU A 227 15.68 -14.83 -5.86
N VAL A 228 14.42 -14.62 -5.49
CA VAL A 228 13.37 -15.65 -5.55
C VAL A 228 12.36 -15.20 -6.59
N GLU A 229 12.12 -16.05 -7.59
CA GLU A 229 11.15 -15.77 -8.64
C GLU A 229 9.75 -15.51 -8.03
N GLY A 230 9.10 -14.43 -8.47
CA GLY A 230 7.79 -14.03 -7.99
C GLY A 230 7.78 -13.29 -6.65
N ALA A 231 8.95 -13.11 -5.99
CA ALA A 231 9.03 -12.27 -4.80
C ALA A 231 8.99 -10.79 -5.18
N THR A 232 8.16 -10.02 -4.49
CA THR A 232 8.05 -8.55 -4.64
C THR A 232 8.81 -7.80 -3.55
N GLY A 233 9.31 -8.52 -2.55
CA GLY A 233 10.10 -7.98 -1.45
C GLY A 233 10.60 -9.08 -0.52
N TYR A 234 11.41 -8.70 0.44
CA TYR A 234 11.96 -9.59 1.47
C TYR A 234 11.78 -9.00 2.85
N GLY A 235 11.29 -9.82 3.78
CA GLY A 235 11.29 -9.52 5.21
C GLY A 235 12.56 -10.06 5.87
N ILE A 236 13.34 -9.19 6.52
CA ILE A 236 14.54 -9.58 7.25
C ILE A 236 14.29 -9.41 8.73
N ARG A 237 14.25 -10.51 9.47
CA ARG A 237 14.20 -10.48 10.95
C ARG A 237 15.61 -10.42 11.52
N PHE A 238 15.79 -9.56 12.50
CA PHE A 238 17.07 -9.44 13.21
C PHE A 238 16.86 -9.14 14.71
N GLY A 239 17.86 -9.46 15.50
CA GLY A 239 17.79 -9.29 16.95
C GLY A 239 19.11 -9.61 17.63
N ILE A 240 19.10 -9.63 18.95
CA ILE A 240 20.30 -9.87 19.78
C ILE A 240 20.59 -11.35 20.03
N HIS A 241 19.61 -12.23 19.76
CA HIS A 241 19.74 -13.68 19.91
C HIS A 241 18.93 -14.39 18.81
N PRO A 242 19.32 -15.60 18.36
CA PRO A 242 18.58 -16.34 17.33
C PRO A 242 17.09 -16.57 17.64
N GLU A 243 16.73 -16.66 18.91
CA GLU A 243 15.35 -16.83 19.39
C GLU A 243 14.67 -15.49 19.74
N LYS A 244 15.39 -14.36 19.60
CA LYS A 244 14.92 -13.01 19.93
C LYS A 244 15.07 -12.08 18.72
N LEU A 245 14.39 -12.44 17.62
CA LEU A 245 14.40 -11.70 16.35
C LEU A 245 13.16 -10.81 16.25
N TYR A 246 13.08 -9.76 17.05
CA TYR A 246 11.91 -8.90 17.18
C TYR A 246 11.84 -7.74 16.19
N ASN A 247 12.93 -7.49 15.48
CA ASN A 247 12.96 -6.40 14.51
C ASN A 247 12.81 -6.95 13.10
N LEU A 248 11.98 -6.28 12.30
CA LEU A 248 11.79 -6.56 10.89
C LEU A 248 12.24 -5.37 10.04
N SER A 249 12.93 -5.65 8.95
CA SER A 249 13.14 -4.72 7.85
C SER A 249 12.48 -5.29 6.60
N LEU A 250 11.59 -4.51 5.99
CA LEU A 250 11.00 -4.83 4.69
C LEU A 250 11.84 -4.17 3.60
N ILE A 251 12.18 -4.95 2.58
CA ILE A 251 12.93 -4.50 1.40
C ILE A 251 12.07 -4.83 0.19
N HIS A 252 11.57 -3.82 -0.50
CA HIS A 252 10.92 -3.97 -1.80
C HIS A 252 11.99 -4.03 -2.89
N ILE A 253 11.71 -4.80 -3.95
CA ILE A 253 12.64 -4.98 -5.08
C ILE A 253 12.08 -4.27 -6.31
#